data_72bbbebf41343a9c2faf579b3ce1045e
#
_entry.id   72bbbebf41343a9c2faf579b3ce1045e
#
_cell.length_a   1.000
_cell.length_b   1.000
_cell.length_c   1.000
_cell.angle_alpha   90.00
_cell.angle_beta   90.00
_cell.angle_gamma   90.00
#
_symmetry.space_group_name_H-M   'P 1'
#
loop_
_entity.id
_entity.type
_entity.pdbx_description
1 polymer ?
#
loop_
_entity_poly.entity_id
_entity_poly.type
_entity_poly.pdbx_seq_one_letter_code
_entity_poly.pdbx_strand_id
1 'polypeptide(L)'
;AIQDEKAISKELYRKGKKLLNQKITNLPKEYIHDPFQATELSQILCQALREWCDADCAFINAGLLLGPLSGKVTSYDLLSICPHPINPCKIQLTGRELEEVINETKSDDWAKRQVIGLGFRGTVMGASVYDRITFKENNNIYINDSELDLNQTYSLAIPDMFTFGHFFKEIFPNKKKEYFLPEFLRDILKWKLQK
;
A
#
# COMPACT_ATOMS: atom_id res chain seq x y z
N ALA A 1 -36.50 18.30 -18.31
CA ALA A 1 -35.87 16.99 -17.88
C ALA A 1 -34.53 16.76 -18.62
N ILE A 2 -34.49 16.55 -19.95
CA ILE A 2 -33.24 16.23 -20.69
C ILE A 2 -32.24 17.39 -20.69
N GLN A 3 -32.68 18.64 -20.71
CA GLN A 3 -31.81 19.82 -20.62
C GLN A 3 -31.18 19.93 -19.22
N ASP A 4 -31.93 19.61 -18.19
CA ASP A 4 -31.46 19.64 -16.80
C ASP A 4 -30.42 18.53 -16.56
N GLU A 5 -30.60 17.32 -17.09
CA GLU A 5 -29.63 16.22 -17.01
C GLU A 5 -28.30 16.59 -17.71
N LYS A 6 -28.33 17.22 -18.86
CA LYS A 6 -27.14 17.71 -19.56
C LYS A 6 -26.39 18.79 -18.78
N ALA A 7 -27.12 19.68 -18.12
CA ALA A 7 -26.54 20.75 -17.30
C ALA A 7 -25.87 20.18 -16.07
N ILE A 8 -26.53 19.26 -15.36
CA ILE A 8 -25.97 18.54 -14.19
C ILE A 8 -24.73 17.74 -14.57
N SER A 9 -24.78 16.98 -15.67
CA SER A 9 -23.64 16.21 -16.16
C SER A 9 -22.42 17.08 -16.48
N LYS A 10 -22.64 18.24 -17.12
CA LYS A 10 -21.59 19.21 -17.45
C LYS A 10 -20.98 19.85 -16.20
N GLU A 11 -21.80 20.13 -15.19
CA GLU A 11 -21.32 20.68 -13.93
C GLU A 11 -20.49 19.65 -13.15
N LEU A 12 -20.97 18.40 -13.05
CA LEU A 12 -20.24 17.30 -12.41
C LEU A 12 -18.90 17.03 -13.11
N TYR A 13 -18.87 17.00 -14.42
CA TYR A 13 -17.65 16.86 -15.20
C TYR A 13 -16.64 17.99 -14.90
N ARG A 14 -17.11 19.25 -14.86
CA ARG A 14 -16.25 20.40 -14.54
C ARG A 14 -15.70 20.34 -13.11
N LYS A 15 -16.55 19.95 -12.14
CA LYS A 15 -16.12 19.75 -10.74
C LYS A 15 -15.08 18.62 -10.63
N GLY A 16 -15.35 17.47 -11.26
CA GLY A 16 -14.42 16.33 -11.29
C GLY A 16 -13.07 16.71 -11.91
N LYS A 17 -13.09 17.39 -13.07
CA LYS A 17 -11.85 17.85 -13.72
C LYS A 17 -11.05 18.82 -12.85
N LYS A 18 -11.72 19.72 -12.11
CA LYS A 18 -11.06 20.65 -11.17
C LYS A 18 -10.39 19.89 -10.02
N LEU A 19 -11.07 18.90 -9.46
CA LEU A 19 -10.52 18.08 -8.36
C LEU A 19 -9.32 17.25 -8.84
N LEU A 20 -9.43 16.60 -10.00
CA LEU A 20 -8.36 15.78 -10.56
C LEU A 20 -7.12 16.59 -10.93
N ASN A 21 -7.29 17.83 -11.40
CA ASN A 21 -6.16 18.71 -11.72
C ASN A 21 -5.56 19.44 -10.51
N GLN A 22 -6.05 19.18 -9.30
CA GLN A 22 -5.49 19.78 -8.10
C GLN A 22 -4.04 19.34 -7.93
N LYS A 23 -3.12 20.30 -7.86
CA LYS A 23 -1.70 20.05 -7.60
C LYS A 23 -1.52 19.51 -6.19
N ILE A 24 -0.77 18.42 -6.07
CA ILE A 24 -0.39 17.80 -4.81
C ILE A 24 1.00 18.25 -4.38
N THR A 25 1.98 18.06 -5.27
CA THR A 25 3.38 18.41 -5.01
C THR A 25 4.14 18.64 -6.32
N ASN A 26 5.41 18.97 -6.22
CA ASN A 26 6.35 18.96 -7.35
C ASN A 26 7.58 18.16 -6.95
N LEU A 27 7.78 17.03 -7.60
CA LEU A 27 8.87 16.13 -7.31
C LEU A 27 10.17 16.62 -7.95
N PRO A 28 11.32 16.55 -7.24
CA PRO A 28 12.59 17.03 -7.75
C PRO A 28 13.21 16.12 -8.82
N LYS A 29 12.74 14.88 -8.90
CA LYS A 29 13.20 13.84 -9.84
C LYS A 29 12.08 12.91 -10.22
N GLU A 30 12.33 12.05 -11.20
CA GLU A 30 11.45 10.91 -11.49
C GLU A 30 11.59 9.82 -10.43
N TYR A 31 10.47 9.32 -9.95
CA TYR A 31 10.36 8.12 -9.10
C TYR A 31 9.86 6.97 -9.97
N ILE A 32 10.77 6.06 -10.28
CA ILE A 32 10.49 4.92 -11.16
C ILE A 32 9.53 3.92 -10.52
N HIS A 33 8.88 3.13 -11.36
CA HIS A 33 8.05 2.01 -10.98
C HIS A 33 8.59 0.71 -11.58
N ASP A 34 8.66 -0.33 -10.76
CA ASP A 34 8.91 -1.72 -11.18
C ASP A 34 8.04 -2.63 -10.31
N PRO A 35 7.15 -3.46 -10.89
CA PRO A 35 6.32 -4.37 -10.10
C PRO A 35 7.11 -5.52 -9.46
N PHE A 36 8.31 -5.82 -9.94
CA PHE A 36 9.12 -6.95 -9.44
C PHE A 36 10.31 -6.56 -8.57
N GLN A 37 10.43 -5.27 -8.26
CA GLN A 37 11.47 -4.76 -7.38
C GLN A 37 10.91 -3.68 -6.44
N ALA A 38 11.50 -3.60 -5.25
CA ALA A 38 11.28 -2.46 -4.38
C ALA A 38 11.91 -1.20 -5.00
N THR A 39 11.10 -0.19 -5.28
CA THR A 39 11.52 1.11 -5.79
C THR A 39 11.40 2.18 -4.69
N GLU A 40 12.03 3.33 -4.88
CA GLU A 40 11.89 4.45 -3.94
C GLU A 40 10.42 4.86 -3.77
N LEU A 41 9.63 4.86 -4.86
CA LEU A 41 8.21 5.18 -4.80
C LEU A 41 7.41 4.16 -3.96
N SER A 42 7.69 2.88 -4.13
CA SER A 42 7.04 1.84 -3.32
C SER A 42 7.49 1.88 -1.85
N GLN A 43 8.73 2.26 -1.58
CA GLN A 43 9.21 2.50 -0.21
C GLN A 43 8.49 3.69 0.45
N ILE A 44 8.28 4.79 -0.28
CA ILE A 44 7.52 5.94 0.21
C ILE A 44 6.09 5.52 0.59
N LEU A 45 5.43 4.70 -0.24
CA LEU A 45 4.08 4.20 0.08
C LEU A 45 4.09 3.28 1.30
N CYS A 46 5.05 2.37 1.41
CA CYS A 46 5.17 1.45 2.54
C CYS A 46 5.44 2.22 3.85
N GLN A 47 6.34 3.19 3.82
CA GLN A 47 6.61 4.07 4.95
C GLN A 47 5.37 4.91 5.33
N ALA A 48 4.65 5.45 4.33
CA ALA A 48 3.41 6.18 4.56
C ALA A 48 2.37 5.31 5.29
N LEU A 49 2.24 4.05 4.87
CA LEU A 49 1.33 3.09 5.49
C LEU A 49 1.68 2.83 6.96
N ARG A 50 2.96 2.57 7.27
CA ARG A 50 3.41 2.36 8.65
C ARG A 50 3.16 3.59 9.52
N GLU A 51 3.55 4.77 9.03
CA GLU A 51 3.40 6.03 9.79
C GLU A 51 1.92 6.39 10.01
N TRP A 52 1.07 6.18 9.00
CA TRP A 52 -0.36 6.44 9.11
C TRP A 52 -1.05 5.57 10.14
N CYS A 53 -0.70 4.29 10.16
CA CYS A 53 -1.25 3.31 11.11
C CYS A 53 -0.58 3.36 12.49
N ASP A 54 0.49 4.12 12.68
CA ASP A 54 1.31 4.10 13.89
C ASP A 54 1.66 2.65 14.29
N ALA A 55 2.33 1.95 13.38
CA ALA A 55 2.70 0.56 13.53
C ALA A 55 4.22 0.36 13.69
N ASP A 56 4.62 -0.76 14.28
CA ASP A 56 6.05 -1.11 14.45
C ASP A 56 6.74 -1.33 13.10
N CYS A 57 6.03 -1.96 12.17
CA CYS A 57 6.53 -2.25 10.83
C CYS A 57 5.40 -2.30 9.81
N ALA A 58 5.75 -2.37 8.53
CA ALA A 58 4.78 -2.49 7.45
C ALA A 58 5.29 -3.35 6.31
N PHE A 59 4.38 -3.93 5.54
CA PHE A 59 4.66 -4.41 4.21
C PHE A 59 3.53 -4.07 3.23
N ILE A 60 3.92 -3.87 1.99
CA ILE A 60 3.05 -3.77 0.82
C ILE A 60 3.58 -4.64 -0.30
N ASN A 61 2.81 -4.78 -1.35
CA ASN A 61 3.26 -5.37 -2.60
C ASN A 61 3.45 -4.27 -3.67
N ALA A 62 4.53 -4.37 -4.44
CA ALA A 62 4.89 -3.36 -5.46
C ALA A 62 3.84 -3.23 -6.57
N GLY A 63 3.04 -4.28 -6.83
CA GLY A 63 1.92 -4.25 -7.78
C GLY A 63 0.78 -3.30 -7.40
N LEU A 64 0.80 -2.70 -6.20
CA LEU A 64 -0.10 -1.61 -5.80
C LEU A 64 0.22 -0.27 -6.48
N LEU A 65 1.35 -0.15 -7.13
CA LEU A 65 1.70 1.00 -7.95
C LEU A 65 1.69 0.56 -9.42
N LEU A 66 1.10 1.37 -10.29
CA LEU A 66 0.89 1.04 -11.72
C LEU A 66 1.72 1.92 -12.65
N GLY A 67 2.55 2.81 -12.11
CA GLY A 67 3.37 3.67 -12.93
C GLY A 67 4.30 4.58 -12.11
N PRO A 68 5.20 5.30 -12.78
CA PRO A 68 6.11 6.26 -12.17
C PRO A 68 5.41 7.58 -11.80
N LEU A 69 6.10 8.40 -11.01
CA LEU A 69 5.73 9.80 -10.73
C LEU A 69 6.91 10.73 -11.02
N SER A 70 6.64 11.88 -11.62
CA SER A 70 7.68 12.89 -11.86
C SER A 70 7.11 14.32 -11.92
N GLY A 71 7.95 15.31 -11.66
CA GLY A 71 7.62 16.73 -11.80
C GLY A 71 6.36 17.13 -11.04
N LYS A 72 5.46 17.86 -11.70
CA LYS A 72 4.19 18.30 -11.12
C LYS A 72 3.23 17.13 -10.98
N VAL A 73 2.96 16.73 -9.75
CA VAL A 73 2.01 15.66 -9.40
C VAL A 73 0.64 16.25 -9.06
N THR A 74 -0.40 15.69 -9.66
CA THR A 74 -1.80 16.06 -9.44
C THR A 74 -2.59 14.92 -8.78
N SER A 75 -3.82 15.20 -8.37
CA SER A 75 -4.75 14.16 -7.89
C SER A 75 -5.03 13.10 -8.96
N TYR A 76 -5.02 13.48 -10.24
CA TYR A 76 -5.18 12.54 -11.35
C TYR A 76 -4.01 11.55 -11.45
N ASP A 77 -2.77 12.06 -11.29
CA ASP A 77 -1.59 11.22 -11.35
C ASP A 77 -1.61 10.16 -10.24
N LEU A 78 -1.96 10.56 -9.01
CA LEU A 78 -2.09 9.61 -7.89
C LEU A 78 -3.21 8.59 -8.11
N LEU A 79 -4.36 9.03 -8.65
CA LEU A 79 -5.44 8.12 -9.00
C LEU A 79 -5.04 7.14 -10.10
N SER A 80 -4.24 7.59 -11.06
CA SER A 80 -3.78 6.76 -12.19
C SER A 80 -2.79 5.68 -11.76
N ILE A 81 -1.86 6.00 -10.86
CA ILE A 81 -0.84 5.05 -10.41
C ILE A 81 -1.27 4.19 -9.20
N CYS A 82 -2.24 4.65 -8.41
CA CYS A 82 -2.75 3.93 -7.24
C CYS A 82 -4.29 3.97 -7.22
N PRO A 83 -4.97 3.32 -8.20
CA PRO A 83 -6.43 3.42 -8.38
C PRO A 83 -7.23 2.53 -7.41
N HIS A 84 -6.55 1.79 -6.56
CA HIS A 84 -7.13 0.76 -5.71
C HIS A 84 -8.01 1.34 -4.61
N PRO A 85 -9.30 0.92 -4.46
CA PRO A 85 -10.10 1.18 -3.26
C PRO A 85 -9.67 0.20 -2.15
N ILE A 86 -8.45 0.35 -1.67
CA ILE A 86 -7.80 -0.47 -0.64
C ILE A 86 -7.42 0.46 0.50
N ASN A 87 -7.84 0.10 1.72
CA ASN A 87 -7.62 0.90 2.91
C ASN A 87 -6.38 0.46 3.70
N PRO A 88 -5.76 1.36 4.45
CA PRO A 88 -4.77 0.99 5.45
C PRO A 88 -5.40 0.14 6.55
N CYS A 89 -4.66 -0.86 7.01
CA CYS A 89 -5.07 -1.73 8.10
C CYS A 89 -3.88 -2.03 9.01
N LYS A 90 -4.11 -2.12 10.32
CA LYS A 90 -3.12 -2.56 11.31
C LYS A 90 -3.61 -3.85 11.97
N ILE A 91 -2.70 -4.81 12.14
CA ILE A 91 -2.95 -6.11 12.76
C ILE A 91 -1.86 -6.40 13.81
N GLN A 92 -2.25 -7.07 14.89
CA GLN A 92 -1.32 -7.51 15.94
C GLN A 92 -0.92 -8.98 15.70
N LEU A 93 0.37 -9.24 15.63
CA LEU A 93 0.93 -10.57 15.41
C LEU A 93 2.02 -10.87 16.46
N THR A 94 2.12 -12.12 16.89
CA THR A 94 3.32 -12.57 17.57
C THR A 94 4.50 -12.59 16.60
N GLY A 95 5.74 -12.52 17.11
CA GLY A 95 6.92 -12.58 16.26
C GLY A 95 6.96 -13.84 15.41
N ARG A 96 6.51 -14.99 15.93
CA ARG A 96 6.38 -16.24 15.16
C ARG A 96 5.43 -16.09 13.97
N GLU A 97 4.27 -15.51 14.18
CA GLU A 97 3.29 -15.27 13.10
C GLU A 97 3.80 -14.23 12.09
N LEU A 98 4.49 -13.22 12.57
CA LEU A 98 5.14 -12.23 11.71
C LEU A 98 6.25 -12.86 10.86
N GLU A 99 7.05 -13.75 11.43
CA GLU A 99 8.07 -14.53 10.70
C GLU A 99 7.43 -15.36 9.57
N GLU A 100 6.33 -16.05 9.85
CA GLU A 100 5.59 -16.85 8.85
C GLU A 100 5.08 -15.95 7.71
N VAL A 101 4.48 -14.79 8.02
CA VAL A 101 4.03 -13.82 7.02
C VAL A 101 5.18 -13.32 6.15
N ILE A 102 6.31 -12.96 6.77
CA ILE A 102 7.49 -12.46 6.06
C ILE A 102 8.05 -13.56 5.15
N ASN A 103 8.17 -14.79 5.64
CA ASN A 103 8.71 -15.92 4.85
C ASN A 103 7.81 -16.24 3.64
N GLU A 104 6.49 -16.18 3.79
CA GLU A 104 5.58 -16.35 2.66
C GLU A 104 5.74 -15.23 1.62
N THR A 105 5.83 -13.97 2.06
CA THR A 105 5.92 -12.82 1.17
C THR A 105 7.29 -12.68 0.49
N LYS A 106 8.33 -13.35 0.99
CA LYS A 106 9.67 -13.41 0.36
C LYS A 106 9.79 -14.49 -0.70
N SER A 107 8.83 -15.40 -0.81
CA SER A 107 8.93 -16.50 -1.77
C SER A 107 8.92 -15.99 -3.21
N ASP A 108 9.68 -16.65 -4.09
CA ASP A 108 9.76 -16.30 -5.52
C ASP A 108 8.40 -16.34 -6.23
N ASP A 109 7.49 -17.17 -5.75
CA ASP A 109 6.15 -17.30 -6.30
C ASP A 109 5.22 -16.17 -5.86
N TRP A 110 5.51 -15.48 -4.75
CA TRP A 110 4.68 -14.40 -4.25
C TRP A 110 4.51 -13.28 -5.27
N ALA A 111 5.61 -12.75 -5.78
CA ALA A 111 5.57 -11.62 -6.71
C ALA A 111 4.83 -11.92 -8.03
N LYS A 112 4.82 -13.18 -8.46
CA LYS A 112 4.20 -13.65 -9.70
C LYS A 112 2.72 -13.98 -9.54
N ARG A 113 2.19 -14.03 -8.31
CA ARG A 113 0.78 -14.35 -8.06
C ARG A 113 -0.12 -13.34 -8.78
N GLN A 114 -1.08 -13.86 -9.54
CA GLN A 114 -2.13 -13.04 -10.11
C GLN A 114 -3.14 -12.68 -9.02
N VAL A 115 -3.56 -11.44 -8.99
CA VAL A 115 -4.55 -10.94 -8.03
C VAL A 115 -5.76 -10.43 -8.79
N ILE A 116 -6.92 -11.03 -8.50
CA ILE A 116 -8.20 -10.65 -9.11
C ILE A 116 -9.18 -10.30 -8.00
N GLY A 117 -9.82 -9.15 -8.10
CA GLY A 117 -10.79 -8.70 -7.10
C GLY A 117 -10.14 -8.00 -5.90
N LEU A 118 -10.78 -8.05 -4.74
CA LEU A 118 -10.32 -7.48 -3.45
C LEU A 118 -9.98 -5.97 -3.51
N GLY A 119 -10.55 -5.24 -4.46
CA GLY A 119 -10.21 -3.83 -4.69
C GLY A 119 -8.93 -3.63 -5.50
N PHE A 120 -8.15 -4.67 -5.76
CA PHE A 120 -6.93 -4.59 -6.55
C PHE A 120 -7.24 -4.31 -8.03
N ARG A 121 -6.47 -3.41 -8.65
CA ARG A 121 -6.62 -2.99 -10.05
C ARG A 121 -5.38 -3.28 -10.90
N GLY A 122 -4.34 -3.85 -10.29
CA GLY A 122 -3.18 -4.40 -10.99
C GLY A 122 -3.45 -5.81 -11.53
N THR A 123 -2.41 -6.46 -12.02
CA THR A 123 -2.48 -7.82 -12.57
C THR A 123 -1.70 -8.83 -11.75
N VAL A 124 -0.57 -8.42 -11.19
CA VAL A 124 0.32 -9.27 -10.39
C VAL A 124 0.53 -8.67 -9.01
N MET A 125 0.79 -9.54 -8.04
CA MET A 125 1.11 -9.12 -6.67
C MET A 125 2.32 -8.17 -6.65
N GLY A 126 3.37 -8.53 -7.37
CA GLY A 126 4.63 -7.79 -7.34
C GLY A 126 5.49 -8.13 -6.13
N ALA A 127 6.71 -7.59 -6.15
CA ALA A 127 7.66 -7.79 -5.08
C ALA A 127 7.15 -7.24 -3.74
N SER A 128 7.49 -7.90 -2.65
CA SER A 128 7.23 -7.38 -1.31
C SER A 128 8.14 -6.21 -0.99
N VAL A 129 7.56 -5.18 -0.40
CA VAL A 129 8.25 -3.96 0.03
C VAL A 129 8.00 -3.80 1.51
N TYR A 130 9.05 -3.62 2.28
CA TYR A 130 9.00 -3.58 3.73
C TYR A 130 9.44 -2.22 4.27
N ASP A 131 8.83 -1.76 5.35
CA ASP A 131 9.31 -0.65 6.16
C ASP A 131 9.52 -1.11 7.60
N ARG A 132 10.71 -0.84 8.16
CA ARG A 132 11.16 -1.29 9.48
C ARG A 132 11.29 -2.81 9.64
N ILE A 133 11.31 -3.54 8.52
CA ILE A 133 11.67 -4.96 8.46
C ILE A 133 12.94 -5.04 7.61
N THR A 134 14.02 -5.55 8.18
CA THR A 134 15.31 -5.72 7.50
C THR A 134 15.85 -7.13 7.69
N PHE A 135 16.74 -7.53 6.80
CA PHE A 135 17.35 -8.85 6.79
C PHE A 135 18.85 -8.69 6.89
N LYS A 136 19.47 -9.44 7.80
CA LYS A 136 20.92 -9.48 7.96
C LYS A 136 21.46 -10.85 7.59
N GLU A 137 22.73 -11.10 7.88
CA GLU A 137 23.37 -12.38 7.61
C GLU A 137 22.53 -13.56 8.10
N ASN A 138 22.54 -14.66 7.34
CA ASN A 138 21.72 -15.87 7.60
C ASN A 138 20.19 -15.67 7.50
N ASN A 139 19.71 -14.60 6.82
CA ASN A 139 18.29 -14.27 6.71
C ASN A 139 17.59 -13.95 8.04
N ASN A 140 18.33 -13.65 9.10
CA ASN A 140 17.72 -13.20 10.35
C ASN A 140 16.89 -11.94 10.12
N ILE A 141 15.67 -11.95 10.66
CA ILE A 141 14.70 -10.85 10.54
C ILE A 141 14.94 -9.85 11.67
N TYR A 142 14.94 -8.57 11.33
CA TYR A 142 15.04 -7.46 12.28
C TYR A 142 13.84 -6.53 12.13
N ILE A 143 13.27 -6.14 13.27
CA ILE A 143 12.19 -5.15 13.36
C ILE A 143 12.73 -3.94 14.12
N ASN A 144 12.65 -2.74 13.52
CA ASN A 144 13.21 -1.53 14.15
C ASN A 144 14.67 -1.73 14.62
N ASP A 145 15.50 -2.34 13.79
CA ASP A 145 16.92 -2.63 14.04
C ASP A 145 17.22 -3.64 15.17
N SER A 146 16.19 -4.20 15.80
CA SER A 146 16.31 -5.28 16.80
C SER A 146 15.94 -6.62 16.17
N GLU A 147 16.67 -7.68 16.53
CA GLU A 147 16.34 -9.03 16.06
C GLU A 147 14.91 -9.41 16.48
N LEU A 148 14.19 -10.08 15.59
CA LEU A 148 12.81 -10.48 15.81
C LEU A 148 12.71 -11.43 17.01
N ASP A 149 11.99 -11.03 18.06
CA ASP A 149 11.64 -11.90 19.17
C ASP A 149 10.32 -12.64 18.85
N LEU A 150 10.40 -13.96 18.73
CA LEU A 150 9.27 -14.80 18.35
C LEU A 150 8.10 -14.76 19.36
N ASN A 151 8.36 -14.35 20.59
CA ASN A 151 7.37 -14.30 21.67
C ASN A 151 6.80 -12.90 21.89
N GLN A 152 7.43 -11.87 21.35
CA GLN A 152 6.94 -10.50 21.41
C GLN A 152 5.76 -10.30 20.46
N THR A 153 4.86 -9.37 20.77
CA THR A 153 3.80 -8.92 19.87
C THR A 153 4.24 -7.68 19.10
N TYR A 154 4.00 -7.69 17.82
CA TYR A 154 4.29 -6.58 16.90
C TYR A 154 3.02 -6.11 16.19
N SER A 155 2.90 -4.81 15.98
CA SER A 155 1.89 -4.22 15.11
C SER A 155 2.41 -4.14 13.68
N LEU A 156 1.67 -4.74 12.75
CA LEU A 156 1.99 -4.74 11.32
C LEU A 156 0.96 -3.91 10.56
N ALA A 157 1.41 -2.91 9.81
CA ALA A 157 0.58 -2.16 8.88
C ALA A 157 0.59 -2.82 7.50
N ILE A 158 -0.59 -3.06 6.94
CA ILE A 158 -0.81 -3.76 5.67
C ILE A 158 -1.98 -3.16 4.89
N PRO A 159 -2.06 -3.36 3.56
CA PRO A 159 -3.29 -3.20 2.80
C PRO A 159 -4.40 -4.13 3.29
N ASP A 160 -5.62 -3.63 3.44
CA ASP A 160 -6.76 -4.41 3.98
C ASP A 160 -7.11 -5.63 3.13
N MET A 161 -6.78 -5.64 1.85
CA MET A 161 -7.00 -6.77 0.94
C MET A 161 -6.42 -8.10 1.48
N PHE A 162 -5.35 -8.03 2.26
CA PHE A 162 -4.74 -9.21 2.87
C PHE A 162 -5.59 -9.82 3.99
N THR A 163 -6.52 -9.07 4.54
CA THR A 163 -7.35 -9.52 5.68
C THR A 163 -8.64 -10.25 5.27
N PHE A 164 -8.95 -10.32 3.97
CA PHE A 164 -10.23 -10.87 3.46
C PHE A 164 -10.23 -12.41 3.28
N GLY A 165 -9.28 -13.11 3.90
CA GLY A 165 -9.28 -14.59 3.95
C GLY A 165 -8.74 -15.29 2.70
N HIS A 166 -8.16 -14.57 1.75
CA HIS A 166 -7.50 -15.15 0.57
C HIS A 166 -6.01 -15.42 0.81
N PHE A 167 -5.39 -14.63 1.68
CA PHE A 167 -3.99 -14.70 2.07
C PHE A 167 -3.90 -14.96 3.57
N PHE A 168 -2.82 -15.58 4.02
CA PHE A 168 -2.52 -15.81 5.44
C PHE A 168 -3.71 -16.42 6.22
N LYS A 169 -4.35 -17.43 5.62
CA LYS A 169 -5.62 -18.00 6.08
C LYS A 169 -5.57 -18.57 7.49
N GLU A 170 -4.40 -19.06 7.91
CA GLU A 170 -4.20 -19.65 9.24
C GLU A 170 -3.90 -18.59 10.30
N ILE A 171 -3.40 -17.41 9.90
CA ILE A 171 -2.91 -16.39 10.81
C ILE A 171 -3.95 -15.28 11.02
N PHE A 172 -4.45 -14.67 9.94
CA PHE A 172 -5.24 -13.43 10.02
C PHE A 172 -6.69 -13.56 10.47
N PRO A 173 -7.46 -14.64 10.24
CA PRO A 173 -8.88 -14.68 10.54
C PRO A 173 -9.22 -14.34 11.99
N ASN A 174 -8.44 -14.82 12.94
CA ASN A 174 -8.69 -14.69 14.37
C ASN A 174 -7.99 -13.49 15.02
N LYS A 175 -7.38 -12.59 14.23
CA LYS A 175 -6.65 -11.44 14.74
C LYS A 175 -7.53 -10.20 14.81
N LYS A 176 -7.28 -9.36 15.81
CA LYS A 176 -7.87 -8.03 15.89
C LYS A 176 -7.27 -7.16 14.78
N LYS A 177 -8.15 -6.55 14.00
CA LYS A 177 -7.80 -5.66 12.88
C LYS A 177 -8.33 -4.27 13.18
N GLU A 178 -7.51 -3.27 12.87
CA GLU A 178 -7.90 -1.86 12.92
C GLU A 178 -7.84 -1.31 11.49
N TYR A 179 -9.01 -0.94 10.95
CA TYR A 179 -9.15 -0.39 9.61
C TYR A 179 -9.18 1.14 9.69
N PHE A 180 -8.37 1.80 8.88
CA PHE A 180 -8.28 3.25 8.81
C PHE A 180 -9.14 3.77 7.65
N LEU A 181 -10.41 4.02 7.95
CA LEU A 181 -11.42 4.46 6.98
C LEU A 181 -11.68 5.96 7.16
N PRO A 182 -12.05 6.70 6.11
CA PRO A 182 -12.33 6.23 4.73
C PRO A 182 -11.13 6.26 3.79
N GLU A 183 -9.93 6.53 4.27
CA GLU A 183 -8.74 6.76 3.45
C GLU A 183 -8.32 5.50 2.68
N PHE A 184 -7.95 5.70 1.42
CA PHE A 184 -7.31 4.69 0.59
C PHE A 184 -5.79 4.85 0.58
N LEU A 185 -5.06 3.85 0.07
CA LEU A 185 -3.61 3.91 -0.03
C LEU A 185 -3.10 5.14 -0.80
N ARG A 186 -3.83 5.61 -1.84
CA ARG A 186 -3.48 6.84 -2.56
C ARG A 186 -3.60 8.09 -1.69
N ASP A 187 -4.50 8.11 -0.70
CA ASP A 187 -4.69 9.26 0.18
C ASP A 187 -3.53 9.38 1.17
N ILE A 188 -3.03 8.25 1.69
CA ILE A 188 -1.84 8.25 2.53
C ILE A 188 -0.56 8.52 1.72
N LEU A 189 -0.48 8.07 0.45
CA LEU A 189 0.60 8.45 -0.45
C LEU A 189 0.61 9.97 -0.69
N LYS A 190 -0.57 10.55 -0.99
CA LYS A 190 -0.74 12.00 -1.09
C LYS A 190 -0.23 12.72 0.15
N TRP A 191 -0.68 12.31 1.32
CA TRP A 191 -0.27 12.88 2.60
C TRP A 191 1.25 12.83 2.80
N LYS A 192 1.89 11.71 2.44
CA LYS A 192 3.34 11.55 2.57
C LYS A 192 4.12 12.44 1.61
N LEU A 193 3.65 12.60 0.37
CA LEU A 193 4.28 13.45 -0.65
C LEU A 193 4.12 14.96 -0.39
N GLN A 194 3.25 15.36 0.54
CA GLN A 194 3.02 16.75 0.93
C GLN A 194 3.80 17.17 2.18
N LYS A 195 4.47 16.24 2.86
CA LYS A 195 5.38 16.51 3.97
C LYS A 195 6.76 16.96 3.49
#